data_786a7900a93443638d174d748a359ce7
#
_entry.id   786a7900a93443638d174d748a359ce7
#
_cell.length_a   1.000
_cell.length_b   1.000
_cell.length_c   1.000
_cell.angle_alpha   90.00
_cell.angle_beta   90.00
_cell.angle_gamma   90.00
#
_symmetry.space_group_name_H-M   'P 1'
#
loop_
_entity.id
_entity.type
_entity.pdbx_description
1 polymer ?
#
loop_
_entity_poly.entity_id
_entity_poly.type
_entity_poly.pdbx_seq_one_letter_code
_entity_poly.pdbx_strand_id
1 'polypeptide(L)'
;MSCIHDNTLKPRAHYVPYDSLEKALEGDRSKSKFYTLLNGEWDFRYFSRDIDCPKEIDTWDKVCVPSCWQSTGYENPYYTNVNYQYPLRPPYVPDDNPVGVYRKLINVSKNSAESENYIVFEGVCSCFELFVNGEYIGFSSVSHCTSEFKVNLSEGENEIIAKVYKWCAGSYLEDQDFFRYNGIFRDVYLLSRNKGHLHDIYVGFDDKNIYCDKKYTVYDADKKRTNLENPILWNAEKPYLYTVVVEEAGEYIPFKIGMRSQRVRDRGELLINGVSVKLKGVNHHDSHPFDGYAMSREFMRDELLKMKGLNINAIRTSHYPPQPYFLELCDELGFYVIDEADIETHGMANYESHDKFEKYMAWQCHNKEWRGAFLDRAERLYERDKNHTCVIMWSLGNESEYGENFAAMSDYIRSRQNALDGINRLIHYEQAYDYENPFARSLIEKDPDTVDVVSRMYADVKDVVNYYYQTRDTRPFIWCEYCHAMGNGPGDLADYWRVIDNTPYMLGAFIWEWADHAAPDKNGRMCYGGDFGEETHDANFCCDGLVFHDRSFKAGSFEAKAVYQPIKTELNGNRLT
;
A
#
# COMPACT_ATOMS: atom_id res chain seq x y z
N MET A 1 17.55 -17.99 -4.35
CA MET A 1 17.47 -16.53 -4.39
C MET A 1 18.23 -15.98 -3.20
N SER A 2 19.34 -15.35 -3.47
CA SER A 2 20.15 -14.78 -2.40
C SER A 2 19.55 -13.44 -2.01
N CYS A 3 19.43 -13.16 -0.78
CA CYS A 3 19.19 -11.90 -0.11
C CYS A 3 18.07 -10.99 -0.67
N ILE A 4 16.90 -11.05 -0.06
CA ILE A 4 15.81 -10.07 -0.25
C ILE A 4 16.15 -8.78 0.50
N HIS A 5 16.80 -8.93 1.65
CA HIS A 5 17.31 -7.85 2.48
C HIS A 5 18.50 -8.35 3.31
N ASP A 6 19.32 -7.42 3.75
CA ASP A 6 20.45 -7.68 4.66
C ASP A 6 20.48 -6.61 5.76
N ASN A 7 20.60 -7.06 7.00
CA ASN A 7 20.66 -6.21 8.20
C ASN A 7 19.49 -5.24 8.42
N THR A 8 18.36 -5.39 7.69
CA THR A 8 17.15 -4.67 8.06
C THR A 8 16.58 -5.24 9.36
N LEU A 9 15.97 -4.39 10.16
CA LEU A 9 15.20 -4.85 11.31
C LEU A 9 13.92 -5.57 10.85
N LYS A 10 13.36 -6.39 11.75
CA LYS A 10 12.03 -6.97 11.51
C LYS A 10 11.00 -5.87 11.36
N PRO A 11 10.02 -6.03 10.46
CA PRO A 11 8.91 -5.08 10.34
C PRO A 11 8.16 -4.91 11.67
N ARG A 12 7.67 -3.72 11.89
CA ARG A 12 6.95 -3.33 13.11
C ARG A 12 5.84 -2.34 12.80
N ALA A 13 4.92 -2.17 13.73
CA ALA A 13 3.91 -1.12 13.66
C ALA A 13 4.54 0.26 13.44
N HIS A 14 3.94 1.04 12.55
CA HIS A 14 4.40 2.40 12.31
C HIS A 14 4.01 3.32 13.47
N TYR A 15 5.00 3.97 14.07
CA TYR A 15 4.80 4.97 15.13
C TYR A 15 6.04 5.84 15.35
N VAL A 16 5.83 7.02 15.92
CA VAL A 16 6.88 7.92 16.40
C VAL A 16 6.71 8.09 17.91
N PRO A 17 7.75 7.83 18.73
CA PRO A 17 7.73 8.05 20.16
C PRO A 17 7.92 9.53 20.51
N TYR A 18 7.46 9.94 21.70
CA TYR A 18 7.60 11.29 22.22
C TYR A 18 8.21 11.29 23.63
N ASP A 19 8.80 12.41 24.01
CA ASP A 19 9.44 12.60 25.32
C ASP A 19 8.49 13.11 26.41
N SER A 20 7.23 13.42 26.04
CA SER A 20 6.18 13.76 27.00
C SER A 20 4.80 13.35 26.51
N LEU A 21 3.89 13.13 27.46
CA LEU A 21 2.50 12.82 27.16
C LEU A 21 1.80 13.94 26.37
N GLU A 22 2.09 15.21 26.69
CA GLU A 22 1.50 16.36 26.00
C GLU A 22 1.82 16.34 24.51
N LYS A 23 3.09 16.14 24.14
CA LYS A 23 3.53 16.04 22.75
C LYS A 23 2.95 14.81 22.05
N ALA A 24 2.88 13.67 22.77
CA ALA A 24 2.25 12.46 22.25
C ALA A 24 0.76 12.66 21.93
N LEU A 25 0.03 13.37 22.79
CA LEU A 25 -1.38 13.71 22.55
C LEU A 25 -1.56 14.78 21.47
N GLU A 26 -0.55 15.60 21.23
CA GLU A 26 -0.54 16.56 20.14
C GLU A 26 -0.35 15.85 18.78
N GLY A 27 0.52 14.84 18.73
CA GLY A 27 0.76 14.00 17.56
C GLY A 27 1.63 14.63 16.46
N ASP A 28 2.23 15.79 16.72
CA ASP A 28 3.15 16.46 15.79
C ASP A 28 4.54 15.84 15.88
N ARG A 29 4.89 15.03 14.86
CA ARG A 29 6.19 14.31 14.79
C ARG A 29 7.39 15.23 14.93
N SER A 30 7.30 16.48 14.41
CA SER A 30 8.40 17.46 14.46
C SER A 30 8.76 17.89 15.88
N LYS A 31 7.86 17.70 16.86
CA LYS A 31 8.06 18.03 18.28
C LYS A 31 8.70 16.91 19.08
N SER A 32 8.84 15.71 18.50
CA SER A 32 9.51 14.61 19.17
C SER A 32 11.03 14.82 19.18
N LYS A 33 11.64 14.70 20.37
CA LYS A 33 13.12 14.71 20.45
C LYS A 33 13.77 13.44 19.90
N PHE A 34 12.97 12.39 19.68
CA PHE A 34 13.45 11.10 19.16
C PHE A 34 13.41 11.01 17.64
N TYR A 35 12.74 11.96 16.98
CA TYR A 35 12.51 11.95 15.53
C TYR A 35 13.24 13.13 14.87
N THR A 36 14.01 12.82 13.84
CA THR A 36 14.65 13.83 12.99
C THR A 36 14.35 13.51 11.54
N LEU A 37 13.54 14.36 10.89
CA LEU A 37 13.22 14.23 9.46
C LEU A 37 14.48 14.52 8.65
N LEU A 38 14.83 13.62 7.73
CA LEU A 38 15.99 13.74 6.84
C LEU A 38 15.60 14.16 5.42
N ASN A 39 14.33 14.42 5.17
CA ASN A 39 13.85 14.97 3.90
C ASN A 39 14.54 16.27 3.51
N GLY A 40 14.22 16.77 2.31
CA GLY A 40 14.75 18.00 1.75
C GLY A 40 15.96 17.75 0.86
N GLU A 41 16.90 18.68 0.81
CA GLU A 41 18.02 18.62 -0.12
C GLU A 41 19.03 17.51 0.26
N TRP A 42 19.36 16.66 -0.71
CA TRP A 42 20.41 15.65 -0.67
C TRP A 42 21.38 15.89 -1.80
N ASP A 43 22.66 15.57 -1.61
CA ASP A 43 23.61 15.39 -2.70
C ASP A 43 23.20 14.17 -3.51
N PHE A 44 23.33 14.25 -4.84
CA PHE A 44 22.89 13.19 -5.74
C PHE A 44 23.84 13.03 -6.92
N ARG A 45 24.05 11.77 -7.34
CA ARG A 45 24.75 11.48 -8.58
C ARG A 45 24.10 10.30 -9.29
N TYR A 46 23.74 10.50 -10.54
CA TYR A 46 23.18 9.47 -11.40
C TYR A 46 24.27 8.86 -12.29
N PHE A 47 24.24 7.53 -12.43
CA PHE A 47 25.06 6.77 -13.38
C PHE A 47 24.12 5.86 -14.18
N SER A 48 24.27 5.86 -15.51
CA SER A 48 23.47 5.02 -16.42
C SER A 48 23.75 3.53 -16.27
N ARG A 49 24.89 3.16 -15.67
CA ARG A 49 25.25 1.79 -15.35
C ARG A 49 26.00 1.76 -14.01
N ASP A 50 25.68 0.78 -13.18
CA ASP A 50 26.33 0.60 -11.88
C ASP A 50 27.86 0.47 -11.99
N ILE A 51 28.33 -0.25 -13.01
CA ILE A 51 29.79 -0.45 -13.22
C ILE A 51 30.54 0.86 -13.46
N ASP A 52 29.89 1.91 -13.90
CA ASP A 52 30.49 3.24 -14.13
C ASP A 52 30.52 4.09 -12.84
N CYS A 53 29.90 3.62 -11.76
CA CYS A 53 29.90 4.32 -10.48
C CYS A 53 31.27 4.19 -9.81
N PRO A 54 32.03 5.29 -9.62
CA PRO A 54 33.33 5.25 -8.98
C PRO A 54 33.20 4.97 -7.47
N LYS A 55 34.29 4.54 -6.85
CA LYS A 55 34.32 4.36 -5.38
C LYS A 55 34.20 5.68 -4.63
N GLU A 56 34.76 6.76 -5.20
CA GLU A 56 34.70 8.11 -4.65
C GLU A 56 34.04 9.02 -5.69
N ILE A 57 33.07 9.81 -5.28
CA ILE A 57 32.32 10.74 -6.13
C ILE A 57 32.77 12.16 -5.82
N ASP A 58 33.46 12.80 -6.78
CA ASP A 58 34.07 14.12 -6.60
C ASP A 58 33.06 15.26 -6.75
N THR A 59 31.98 15.06 -7.53
CA THR A 59 31.00 16.11 -7.86
C THR A 59 29.59 15.60 -7.64
N TRP A 60 28.79 16.45 -7.01
CA TRP A 60 27.42 16.13 -6.63
C TRP A 60 26.45 17.16 -7.21
N ASP A 61 25.34 16.69 -7.73
CA ASP A 61 24.15 17.50 -7.97
C ASP A 61 23.31 17.57 -6.69
N LYS A 62 22.18 18.27 -6.74
CA LYS A 62 21.23 18.36 -5.63
C LYS A 62 19.85 17.88 -6.07
N VAL A 63 19.24 17.04 -5.25
CA VAL A 63 17.83 16.63 -5.42
C VAL A 63 17.07 16.81 -4.10
N CYS A 64 15.77 17.01 -4.21
CA CYS A 64 14.89 16.96 -3.05
C CYS A 64 14.50 15.52 -2.76
N VAL A 65 14.54 15.09 -1.50
CA VAL A 65 13.97 13.81 -1.03
C VAL A 65 12.76 14.16 -0.15
N PRO A 66 11.58 13.54 -0.34
CA PRO A 66 11.26 12.51 -1.33
C PRO A 66 11.17 13.03 -2.77
N SER A 67 11.64 12.24 -3.72
CA SER A 67 11.41 12.42 -5.16
C SER A 67 11.78 11.17 -5.96
N CYS A 68 11.32 11.13 -7.21
CA CYS A 68 11.79 10.16 -8.19
C CYS A 68 12.84 10.84 -9.08
N TRP A 69 13.93 10.14 -9.47
CA TRP A 69 14.94 10.80 -10.31
C TRP A 69 14.43 11.12 -11.71
N GLN A 70 13.39 10.40 -12.21
CA GLN A 70 12.73 10.74 -13.47
C GLN A 70 12.00 12.09 -13.39
N SER A 71 11.34 12.38 -12.26
CA SER A 71 10.68 13.68 -12.06
C SER A 71 11.67 14.83 -11.87
N THR A 72 12.94 14.52 -11.59
CA THR A 72 14.03 15.51 -11.46
C THR A 72 14.93 15.61 -12.69
N GLY A 73 14.59 14.90 -13.78
CA GLY A 73 15.18 15.10 -15.11
C GLY A 73 16.39 14.22 -15.46
N TYR A 74 16.69 13.18 -14.69
CA TYR A 74 17.82 12.27 -14.97
C TYR A 74 17.48 11.15 -15.96
N GLU A 75 16.21 10.79 -16.05
CA GLU A 75 15.70 9.75 -16.95
C GLU A 75 14.26 10.10 -17.34
N ASN A 76 13.76 9.55 -18.44
CA ASN A 76 12.33 9.60 -18.73
C ASN A 76 11.58 8.52 -17.91
N PRO A 77 10.36 8.79 -17.47
CA PRO A 77 9.50 7.73 -16.93
C PRO A 77 9.07 6.78 -18.04
N TYR A 78 8.74 5.54 -17.68
CA TYR A 78 8.16 4.53 -18.56
C TYR A 78 6.78 4.16 -18.06
N TYR A 79 5.84 3.95 -18.97
CA TYR A 79 4.56 3.36 -18.63
C TYR A 79 4.43 1.96 -19.25
N THR A 80 4.20 0.98 -18.41
CA THR A 80 3.82 -0.38 -18.84
C THR A 80 2.74 -0.95 -17.93
N ASN A 81 1.81 -1.71 -18.53
CA ASN A 81 0.84 -2.53 -17.81
C ASN A 81 1.36 -3.98 -17.72
N VAL A 82 1.51 -4.67 -18.87
CA VAL A 82 1.82 -6.10 -18.92
C VAL A 82 3.22 -6.41 -19.44
N ASN A 83 4.11 -5.44 -19.47
CA ASN A 83 5.44 -5.60 -20.06
C ASN A 83 6.55 -5.15 -19.11
N TYR A 84 7.50 -6.03 -18.82
CA TYR A 84 8.74 -5.60 -18.18
C TYR A 84 9.59 -4.74 -19.12
N GLN A 85 10.29 -3.76 -18.57
CA GLN A 85 11.19 -2.88 -19.32
C GLN A 85 12.51 -3.55 -19.76
N TYR A 86 12.71 -4.81 -19.41
CA TYR A 86 13.95 -5.54 -19.64
C TYR A 86 13.65 -7.01 -20.00
N PRO A 87 14.61 -7.71 -20.63
CA PRO A 87 14.43 -9.12 -20.98
C PRO A 87 14.18 -10.00 -19.75
N LEU A 88 13.15 -10.83 -19.81
CA LEU A 88 12.77 -11.73 -18.73
C LEU A 88 13.80 -12.84 -18.54
N ARG A 89 14.55 -12.80 -17.46
CA ARG A 89 15.52 -13.82 -17.03
C ARG A 89 15.56 -13.94 -15.50
N PRO A 90 14.41 -14.10 -14.83
CA PRO A 90 14.40 -14.08 -13.38
C PRO A 90 15.34 -15.13 -12.76
N PRO A 91 16.10 -14.81 -11.70
CA PRO A 91 16.06 -13.55 -10.94
C PRO A 91 17.03 -12.46 -11.44
N TYR A 92 17.64 -12.61 -12.61
CA TYR A 92 18.68 -11.72 -13.12
C TYR A 92 18.08 -10.51 -13.83
N VAL A 93 18.58 -9.33 -13.50
CA VAL A 93 18.28 -8.06 -14.19
C VAL A 93 19.44 -7.70 -15.13
N PRO A 94 19.27 -6.72 -16.06
CA PRO A 94 20.36 -6.29 -16.93
C PRO A 94 21.63 -5.87 -16.19
N ASP A 95 22.79 -6.16 -16.76
CA ASP A 95 24.10 -5.75 -16.21
C ASP A 95 24.33 -4.23 -16.33
N ASP A 96 23.69 -3.56 -17.29
CA ASP A 96 23.67 -2.11 -17.48
C ASP A 96 22.58 -1.45 -16.62
N ASN A 97 22.54 -1.78 -15.35
CA ASN A 97 21.55 -1.33 -14.38
C ASN A 97 21.85 0.11 -13.92
N PRO A 98 20.97 1.09 -14.18
CA PRO A 98 21.15 2.45 -13.68
C PRO A 98 21.15 2.54 -12.17
N VAL A 99 21.91 3.51 -11.64
CA VAL A 99 22.05 3.74 -10.21
C VAL A 99 22.05 5.22 -9.86
N GLY A 100 21.29 5.58 -8.82
CA GLY A 100 21.30 6.89 -8.17
C GLY A 100 21.98 6.81 -6.81
N VAL A 101 23.05 7.57 -6.61
CA VAL A 101 23.74 7.65 -5.31
C VAL A 101 23.31 8.92 -4.61
N TYR A 102 22.70 8.75 -3.44
CA TYR A 102 22.22 9.83 -2.56
C TYR A 102 23.17 9.97 -1.38
N ARG A 103 23.55 11.22 -1.04
CA ARG A 103 24.36 11.51 0.13
C ARG A 103 23.71 12.57 1.01
N LYS A 104 23.66 12.34 2.32
CA LYS A 104 23.19 13.30 3.32
C LYS A 104 24.22 13.45 4.41
N LEU A 105 24.65 14.66 4.69
CA LEU A 105 25.44 14.99 5.87
C LEU A 105 24.48 15.43 6.98
N ILE A 106 24.60 14.80 8.14
CA ILE A 106 23.81 15.12 9.33
C ILE A 106 24.73 15.46 10.51
N ASN A 107 24.29 16.41 11.34
CA ASN A 107 25.02 16.72 12.57
C ASN A 107 24.26 16.12 13.76
N VAL A 108 24.93 15.24 14.50
CA VAL A 108 24.33 14.46 15.59
C VAL A 108 24.85 14.99 16.93
N SER A 109 23.94 15.28 17.86
CA SER A 109 24.31 15.69 19.22
C SER A 109 24.89 14.52 20.01
N LYS A 110 25.68 14.82 21.05
CA LYS A 110 26.22 13.81 21.95
C LYS A 110 25.13 12.88 22.52
N ASN A 111 24.01 13.43 22.97
CA ASN A 111 22.90 12.65 23.52
C ASN A 111 22.29 11.69 22.48
N SER A 112 22.13 12.15 21.23
CA SER A 112 21.66 11.30 20.15
C SER A 112 22.68 10.22 19.77
N ALA A 113 23.97 10.53 19.76
CA ALA A 113 25.03 9.55 19.51
C ALA A 113 25.09 8.44 20.57
N GLU A 114 24.74 8.74 21.83
CA GLU A 114 24.67 7.77 22.94
C GLU A 114 23.36 6.95 22.96
N SER A 115 22.38 7.30 22.13
CA SER A 115 21.08 6.62 21.98
C SER A 115 21.18 5.38 21.07
N GLU A 116 20.11 4.61 20.99
CA GLU A 116 19.95 3.59 19.94
C GLU A 116 19.38 4.26 18.69
N ASN A 117 20.16 4.27 17.61
CA ASN A 117 19.83 5.02 16.40
C ASN A 117 19.38 4.10 15.27
N TYR A 118 18.33 4.55 14.56
CA TYR A 118 17.73 3.84 13.45
C TYR A 118 17.45 4.80 12.30
N ILE A 119 17.95 4.49 11.10
CA ILE A 119 17.56 5.19 9.88
C ILE A 119 16.40 4.42 9.25
N VAL A 120 15.31 5.13 8.96
CA VAL A 120 14.09 4.58 8.40
C VAL A 120 13.84 5.20 7.03
N PHE A 121 13.65 4.34 6.03
CA PHE A 121 13.19 4.70 4.69
C PHE A 121 11.78 4.14 4.52
N GLU A 122 10.79 4.98 4.28
CA GLU A 122 9.39 4.53 4.12
C GLU A 122 9.11 3.96 2.72
N GLY A 123 9.92 4.30 1.72
CA GLY A 123 9.83 3.75 0.37
C GLY A 123 11.01 4.15 -0.51
N VAL A 124 11.62 3.15 -1.16
CA VAL A 124 12.75 3.32 -2.09
C VAL A 124 12.60 2.33 -3.24
N CYS A 125 12.48 2.80 -4.46
CA CYS A 125 12.32 1.96 -5.65
C CYS A 125 13.64 1.92 -6.47
N SER A 126 14.11 0.71 -6.83
CA SER A 126 13.57 -0.62 -6.54
C SER A 126 14.27 -1.27 -5.34
N CYS A 127 15.56 -1.02 -5.16
CA CYS A 127 16.36 -1.54 -4.06
C CYS A 127 17.54 -0.61 -3.77
N PHE A 128 18.12 -0.75 -2.59
CA PHE A 128 19.27 0.09 -2.22
C PHE A 128 20.20 -0.56 -1.22
N GLU A 129 21.47 -0.15 -1.27
CA GLU A 129 22.49 -0.36 -0.26
C GLU A 129 22.63 0.89 0.59
N LEU A 130 22.73 0.71 1.91
CA LEU A 130 22.93 1.79 2.87
C LEU A 130 24.35 1.74 3.42
N PHE A 131 25.03 2.90 3.42
CA PHE A 131 26.32 3.11 4.06
C PHE A 131 26.23 4.28 5.03
N VAL A 132 26.93 4.19 6.17
CA VAL A 132 27.05 5.27 7.15
C VAL A 132 28.53 5.43 7.52
N ASN A 133 29.08 6.63 7.37
CA ASN A 133 30.49 6.94 7.61
C ASN A 133 31.45 5.98 6.88
N GLY A 134 31.11 5.58 5.65
CA GLY A 134 31.87 4.65 4.82
C GLY A 134 31.69 3.16 5.16
N GLU A 135 30.96 2.81 6.21
CA GLU A 135 30.66 1.43 6.59
C GLU A 135 29.39 0.95 5.92
N TYR A 136 29.40 -0.26 5.32
CA TYR A 136 28.20 -0.91 4.82
C TYR A 136 27.28 -1.28 5.99
N ILE A 137 26.03 -0.85 5.91
CA ILE A 137 25.00 -1.10 6.94
C ILE A 137 24.07 -2.24 6.54
N GLY A 138 23.56 -2.22 5.30
CA GLY A 138 22.63 -3.24 4.84
C GLY A 138 21.99 -2.94 3.49
N PHE A 139 21.03 -3.79 3.11
CA PHE A 139 20.36 -3.79 1.81
C PHE A 139 18.86 -4.05 1.97
N SER A 140 18.03 -3.44 1.12
CA SER A 140 16.60 -3.74 0.99
C SER A 140 16.15 -3.69 -0.46
N SER A 141 15.19 -4.57 -0.83
CA SER A 141 14.71 -4.74 -2.21
C SER A 141 13.19 -4.79 -2.34
N VAL A 142 12.46 -4.08 -1.48
CA VAL A 142 11.00 -3.94 -1.56
C VAL A 142 10.64 -2.47 -1.65
N SER A 143 10.03 -2.07 -2.77
CA SER A 143 9.88 -0.65 -3.12
C SER A 143 8.95 0.11 -2.18
N HIS A 144 7.74 -0.40 -1.93
CA HIS A 144 6.68 0.32 -1.23
C HIS A 144 6.59 -0.04 0.27
N CYS A 145 7.59 -0.72 0.80
CA CYS A 145 7.62 -1.12 2.20
C CYS A 145 8.72 -0.40 2.97
N THR A 146 8.45 -0.12 4.24
CA THR A 146 9.41 0.51 5.15
C THR A 146 10.62 -0.39 5.38
N SER A 147 11.82 0.21 5.32
CA SER A 147 13.09 -0.42 5.67
C SER A 147 13.75 0.34 6.80
N GLU A 148 14.07 -0.35 7.88
CA GLU A 148 14.67 0.22 9.08
C GLU A 148 16.02 -0.45 9.38
N PHE A 149 17.05 0.37 9.62
CA PHE A 149 18.42 -0.09 9.86
C PHE A 149 18.95 0.48 11.16
N LYS A 150 19.50 -0.38 12.02
CA LYS A 150 20.23 0.08 13.20
C LYS A 150 21.59 0.62 12.77
N VAL A 151 21.96 1.82 13.24
CA VAL A 151 23.20 2.51 12.86
C VAL A 151 23.94 3.00 14.09
N ASN A 152 25.27 3.09 13.96
CA ASN A 152 26.13 3.73 14.94
C ASN A 152 26.49 5.12 14.43
N LEU A 153 26.14 6.15 15.21
CA LEU A 153 26.44 7.54 14.86
C LEU A 153 27.44 8.12 15.88
N SER A 154 28.31 8.99 15.38
CA SER A 154 29.25 9.74 16.21
C SER A 154 28.69 11.12 16.55
N GLU A 155 29.14 11.74 17.65
CA GLU A 155 28.87 13.17 17.89
C GLU A 155 29.51 14.00 16.78
N GLY A 156 28.78 14.98 16.26
CA GLY A 156 29.20 15.82 15.14
C GLY A 156 28.67 15.32 13.80
N GLU A 157 29.44 15.55 12.75
CA GLU A 157 29.04 15.23 11.38
C GLU A 157 29.09 13.73 11.12
N ASN A 158 28.04 13.21 10.48
CA ASN A 158 27.95 11.84 9.98
C ASN A 158 27.46 11.87 8.52
N GLU A 159 27.98 10.98 7.70
CA GLU A 159 27.61 10.81 6.30
C GLU A 159 26.72 9.59 6.14
N ILE A 160 25.60 9.79 5.47
CA ILE A 160 24.67 8.73 5.06
C ILE A 160 24.71 8.63 3.53
N ILE A 161 24.97 7.46 2.98
CA ILE A 161 24.90 7.18 1.55
C ILE A 161 23.89 6.07 1.30
N ALA A 162 22.91 6.34 0.43
CA ALA A 162 22.01 5.35 -0.13
C ALA A 162 22.31 5.18 -1.62
N LYS A 163 22.77 3.99 -2.02
CA LYS A 163 23.00 3.63 -3.42
C LYS A 163 21.77 2.87 -3.93
N VAL A 164 20.94 3.56 -4.73
CA VAL A 164 19.66 3.06 -5.21
C VAL A 164 19.79 2.54 -6.63
N TYR A 165 19.41 1.29 -6.85
CA TYR A 165 19.46 0.64 -8.16
C TYR A 165 18.08 0.66 -8.83
N LYS A 166 18.07 0.81 -10.17
CA LYS A 166 16.82 0.84 -10.94
C LYS A 166 16.08 -0.49 -10.88
N TRP A 167 16.79 -1.60 -10.98
CA TRP A 167 16.23 -2.94 -11.00
C TRP A 167 16.93 -3.88 -10.02
N CYS A 168 16.19 -4.86 -9.54
CA CYS A 168 16.72 -5.97 -8.75
C CYS A 168 15.86 -7.22 -8.96
N ALA A 169 16.21 -8.32 -8.31
CA ALA A 169 15.38 -9.53 -8.35
C ALA A 169 13.95 -9.27 -7.84
N GLY A 170 13.77 -8.36 -6.87
CA GLY A 170 12.45 -7.94 -6.35
C GLY A 170 11.57 -7.30 -7.41
N SER A 171 12.14 -6.64 -8.42
CA SER A 171 11.39 -6.00 -9.52
C SER A 171 10.55 -6.98 -10.35
N TYR A 172 10.85 -8.28 -10.29
CA TYR A 172 10.00 -9.32 -10.89
C TYR A 172 8.71 -9.61 -10.12
N LEU A 173 8.55 -9.04 -8.94
CA LEU A 173 7.32 -9.10 -8.13
C LEU A 173 6.60 -7.75 -8.09
N GLU A 174 7.09 -6.73 -8.80
CA GLU A 174 6.61 -5.36 -8.75
C GLU A 174 6.31 -4.86 -10.18
N ASP A 175 5.44 -5.60 -10.88
CA ASP A 175 5.05 -5.33 -12.28
C ASP A 175 3.65 -4.72 -12.39
N GLN A 176 3.34 -3.78 -11.51
CA GLN A 176 2.04 -3.10 -11.47
C GLN A 176 1.78 -2.24 -12.71
N ASP A 177 0.51 -1.99 -13.00
CA ASP A 177 0.03 -1.12 -14.08
C ASP A 177 0.19 0.36 -13.71
N PHE A 178 1.37 0.92 -13.93
CA PHE A 178 1.66 2.32 -13.62
C PHE A 178 2.91 2.84 -14.33
N PHE A 179 3.16 4.14 -14.27
CA PHE A 179 4.45 4.70 -14.66
C PHE A 179 5.57 4.17 -13.75
N ARG A 180 6.70 3.82 -14.33
CA ARG A 180 7.88 3.30 -13.62
C ARG A 180 8.79 4.44 -13.20
N TYR A 181 8.93 4.61 -11.90
CA TYR A 181 9.80 5.59 -11.29
C TYR A 181 10.79 4.93 -10.33
N ASN A 182 11.89 5.62 -10.06
CA ASN A 182 12.92 5.15 -9.13
C ASN A 182 13.42 6.28 -8.24
N GLY A 183 13.98 5.92 -7.09
CA GLY A 183 14.53 6.88 -6.15
C GLY A 183 13.99 6.70 -4.73
N ILE A 184 14.31 7.65 -3.86
CA ILE A 184 13.79 7.72 -2.51
C ILE A 184 12.51 8.57 -2.55
N PHE A 185 11.36 7.90 -2.64
CA PHE A 185 10.09 8.57 -2.95
C PHE A 185 9.14 8.76 -1.75
N ARG A 186 9.50 8.23 -0.57
CA ARG A 186 8.79 8.47 0.69
C ARG A 186 9.74 9.04 1.75
N ASP A 187 9.19 9.37 2.91
CA ASP A 187 9.95 10.00 4.01
C ASP A 187 11.18 9.18 4.43
N VAL A 188 12.26 9.89 4.74
CA VAL A 188 13.45 9.34 5.40
C VAL A 188 13.64 10.07 6.73
N TYR A 189 13.86 9.32 7.79
CA TYR A 189 14.07 9.91 9.11
C TYR A 189 15.00 9.09 10.00
N LEU A 190 15.58 9.77 10.98
CA LEU A 190 16.36 9.18 12.06
C LEU A 190 15.50 9.07 13.32
N LEU A 191 15.48 7.89 13.93
CA LEU A 191 14.97 7.68 15.28
C LEU A 191 16.14 7.47 16.23
N SER A 192 16.26 8.35 17.24
CA SER A 192 17.25 8.22 18.34
C SER A 192 16.50 7.80 19.60
N ARG A 193 16.45 6.50 19.87
CA ARG A 193 15.61 5.87 20.89
C ARG A 193 16.32 5.67 22.23
N ASN A 194 15.59 5.67 23.30
CA ASN A 194 16.12 5.31 24.62
C ASN A 194 16.50 3.82 24.67
N LYS A 195 17.52 3.48 25.43
CA LYS A 195 17.87 2.07 25.68
C LYS A 195 16.73 1.33 26.35
N GLY A 196 16.41 0.15 25.84
CA GLY A 196 15.30 -0.67 26.31
C GLY A 196 13.92 -0.22 25.80
N HIS A 197 13.87 0.60 24.75
CA HIS A 197 12.63 0.94 24.05
C HIS A 197 11.95 -0.30 23.45
N LEU A 198 10.66 -0.20 23.19
CA LEU A 198 9.91 -1.24 22.49
C LEU A 198 10.22 -1.19 20.99
N HIS A 199 10.53 -2.34 20.40
CA HIS A 199 10.70 -2.43 18.95
C HIS A 199 9.34 -2.43 18.24
N ASP A 200 8.41 -3.28 18.70
CA ASP A 200 7.08 -3.41 18.10
C ASP A 200 6.00 -3.30 19.16
N ILE A 201 4.84 -2.77 18.77
CA ILE A 201 3.68 -2.59 19.65
C ILE A 201 2.42 -2.97 18.88
N TYR A 202 1.67 -3.90 19.44
CA TYR A 202 0.33 -4.20 18.96
C TYR A 202 -0.72 -3.51 19.85
N VAL A 203 -1.67 -2.85 19.19
CA VAL A 203 -2.86 -2.27 19.84
C VAL A 203 -4.09 -2.82 19.11
N GLY A 204 -4.59 -3.94 19.63
CA GLY A 204 -5.83 -4.55 19.16
C GLY A 204 -7.06 -3.84 19.70
N PHE A 205 -8.20 -4.03 19.07
CA PHE A 205 -9.48 -3.46 19.46
C PHE A 205 -10.65 -4.31 18.99
N ASP A 206 -11.78 -4.12 19.64
CA ASP A 206 -13.10 -4.54 19.18
C ASP A 206 -14.14 -3.43 19.47
N ASP A 207 -15.43 -3.76 19.53
CA ASP A 207 -16.49 -2.79 19.87
C ASP A 207 -16.61 -2.48 21.36
N LYS A 208 -15.75 -3.07 22.22
CA LYS A 208 -15.81 -2.94 23.70
C LYS A 208 -14.46 -2.65 24.32
N ASN A 209 -13.39 -3.26 23.81
CA ASN A 209 -12.10 -3.29 24.47
C ASN A 209 -10.98 -2.83 23.53
N ILE A 210 -9.92 -2.32 24.14
CA ILE A 210 -8.60 -2.15 23.53
C ILE A 210 -7.66 -3.16 24.19
N TYR A 211 -6.86 -3.84 23.38
CA TYR A 211 -5.94 -4.90 23.77
C TYR A 211 -4.51 -4.46 23.53
N CYS A 212 -3.70 -4.47 24.57
CA CYS A 212 -2.27 -4.21 24.49
C CYS A 212 -1.58 -4.89 25.67
N ASP A 213 -0.49 -5.59 25.43
CA ASP A 213 0.29 -6.29 26.47
C ASP A 213 1.20 -5.34 27.28
N LYS A 214 1.25 -4.05 26.89
CA LYS A 214 2.02 -3.00 27.55
C LYS A 214 1.13 -2.10 28.39
N LYS A 215 1.74 -1.34 29.31
CA LYS A 215 1.05 -0.30 30.06
C LYS A 215 0.58 0.80 29.12
N TYR A 216 -0.72 1.05 29.07
CA TYR A 216 -1.29 2.11 28.22
C TYR A 216 -2.34 2.94 28.96
N THR A 217 -2.65 4.09 28.39
CA THR A 217 -3.76 4.97 28.82
C THR A 217 -4.53 5.43 27.59
N VAL A 218 -5.85 5.49 27.70
CA VAL A 218 -6.75 5.89 26.62
C VAL A 218 -7.26 7.29 26.84
N TYR A 219 -7.27 8.09 25.78
CA TYR A 219 -7.78 9.46 25.74
C TYR A 219 -8.84 9.59 24.64
N ASP A 220 -9.87 10.37 24.90
CA ASP A 220 -10.91 10.72 23.94
C ASP A 220 -10.41 11.80 22.94
N ALA A 221 -11.29 12.21 22.01
CA ALA A 221 -10.97 13.25 21.02
C ALA A 221 -10.63 14.61 21.63
N ASP A 222 -11.14 14.90 22.83
CA ASP A 222 -10.83 16.11 23.61
C ASP A 222 -9.54 15.97 24.44
N LYS A 223 -8.77 14.89 24.24
CA LYS A 223 -7.55 14.55 24.99
C LYS A 223 -7.81 14.33 26.50
N LYS A 224 -9.03 13.95 26.89
CA LYS A 224 -9.37 13.59 28.27
C LYS A 224 -9.24 12.09 28.44
N ARG A 225 -8.66 11.67 29.56
CA ARG A 225 -8.56 10.27 29.94
C ARG A 225 -9.94 9.64 30.04
N THR A 226 -10.12 8.46 29.46
CA THR A 226 -11.38 7.70 29.47
C THR A 226 -11.16 6.24 29.86
N ASN A 227 -12.21 5.59 30.40
CA ASN A 227 -12.21 4.17 30.78
C ASN A 227 -12.99 3.30 29.79
N LEU A 228 -13.53 3.86 28.73
CA LEU A 228 -14.27 3.17 27.66
C LEU A 228 -15.54 2.41 28.14
N GLU A 229 -16.22 2.86 29.16
CA GLU A 229 -17.46 2.20 29.62
C GLU A 229 -18.54 2.13 28.55
N ASN A 230 -18.64 3.15 27.70
CA ASN A 230 -19.54 3.21 26.55
C ASN A 230 -18.80 3.82 25.35
N PRO A 231 -17.99 3.06 24.63
CA PRO A 231 -17.17 3.62 23.57
C PRO A 231 -18.00 4.11 22.40
N ILE A 232 -17.58 5.24 21.82
CA ILE A 232 -18.08 5.71 20.52
C ILE A 232 -17.41 4.85 19.45
N LEU A 233 -18.24 4.15 18.67
CA LEU A 233 -17.74 3.23 17.66
C LEU A 233 -17.40 3.95 16.35
N TRP A 234 -16.29 3.54 15.75
CA TRP A 234 -15.81 4.02 14.48
C TRP A 234 -16.56 3.33 13.31
N ASN A 235 -16.91 4.09 12.31
CA ASN A 235 -17.30 3.60 10.98
C ASN A 235 -17.00 4.68 9.94
N ALA A 236 -17.13 4.35 8.65
CA ALA A 236 -16.79 5.28 7.56
C ALA A 236 -17.61 6.59 7.55
N GLU A 237 -18.79 6.62 8.18
CA GLU A 237 -19.65 7.81 8.27
C GLU A 237 -19.39 8.63 9.55
N LYS A 238 -18.87 7.98 10.61
CA LYS A 238 -18.53 8.58 11.90
C LYS A 238 -17.19 8.04 12.38
N PRO A 239 -16.08 8.53 11.85
CA PRO A 239 -14.73 8.01 12.12
C PRO A 239 -14.18 8.55 13.45
N TYR A 240 -14.76 8.14 14.57
CA TYR A 240 -14.31 8.56 15.89
C TYR A 240 -13.06 7.80 16.33
N LEU A 241 -12.00 8.52 16.69
CA LEU A 241 -10.71 7.97 17.11
C LEU A 241 -10.39 8.32 18.56
N TYR A 242 -9.99 7.31 19.31
CA TYR A 242 -9.31 7.45 20.60
C TYR A 242 -7.80 7.56 20.38
N THR A 243 -7.10 8.14 21.36
CA THR A 243 -5.64 8.08 21.40
C THR A 243 -5.23 7.12 22.50
N VAL A 244 -4.58 6.02 22.12
CA VAL A 244 -3.97 5.05 23.04
C VAL A 244 -2.51 5.41 23.17
N VAL A 245 -2.06 5.78 24.38
CA VAL A 245 -0.66 6.11 24.63
C VAL A 245 -0.03 4.99 25.43
N VAL A 246 0.95 4.34 24.83
CA VAL A 246 1.82 3.34 25.49
C VAL A 246 3.01 4.07 26.10
N GLU A 247 3.34 3.75 27.36
CA GLU A 247 4.45 4.35 28.11
C GLU A 247 5.48 3.27 28.47
N GLU A 248 6.69 3.38 27.91
CA GLU A 248 7.78 2.46 28.19
C GLU A 248 9.14 3.15 28.02
N ALA A 249 10.12 2.81 28.84
CA ALA A 249 11.50 3.31 28.78
C ALA A 249 11.63 4.86 28.68
N GLY A 250 10.66 5.61 29.24
CA GLY A 250 10.62 7.09 29.17
C GLY A 250 10.15 7.62 27.80
N GLU A 251 9.51 6.79 27.01
CA GLU A 251 8.89 7.15 25.74
C GLU A 251 7.37 7.06 25.85
N TYR A 252 6.67 8.01 25.23
CA TYR A 252 5.20 8.05 25.08
C TYR A 252 4.86 7.81 23.62
N ILE A 253 4.18 6.70 23.34
CA ILE A 253 3.93 6.23 21.96
C ILE A 253 2.41 6.26 21.72
N PRO A 254 1.91 7.22 20.93
CA PRO A 254 0.49 7.34 20.63
C PRO A 254 0.08 6.48 19.43
N PHE A 255 -1.11 5.88 19.54
CA PHE A 255 -1.84 5.24 18.44
C PHE A 255 -3.24 5.84 18.35
N LYS A 256 -3.70 6.15 17.14
CA LYS A 256 -5.08 6.55 16.87
C LYS A 256 -5.91 5.31 16.58
N ILE A 257 -6.85 4.99 17.45
CA ILE A 257 -7.63 3.75 17.40
C ILE A 257 -9.12 4.07 17.37
N GLY A 258 -9.79 3.61 16.33
CA GLY A 258 -11.26 3.61 16.26
C GLY A 258 -11.79 2.24 16.65
N MET A 259 -12.66 2.20 17.65
CA MET A 259 -13.24 0.96 18.12
C MET A 259 -14.39 0.52 17.20
N ARG A 260 -14.38 -0.72 16.78
CA ARG A 260 -15.45 -1.30 15.97
C ARG A 260 -15.48 -2.81 16.07
N SER A 261 -16.61 -3.42 15.71
CA SER A 261 -16.68 -4.85 15.42
C SER A 261 -16.72 -5.10 13.91
N GLN A 262 -16.28 -6.28 13.51
CA GLN A 262 -16.37 -6.78 12.15
C GLN A 262 -16.82 -8.24 12.18
N ARG A 263 -17.83 -8.59 11.41
CA ARG A 263 -18.31 -9.97 11.31
C ARG A 263 -18.85 -10.24 9.90
N VAL A 264 -18.67 -11.46 9.44
CA VAL A 264 -19.40 -11.99 8.29
C VAL A 264 -20.53 -12.86 8.84
N ARG A 265 -21.77 -12.52 8.48
CA ARG A 265 -22.96 -13.29 8.84
C ARG A 265 -23.12 -14.48 7.88
N ASP A 266 -23.91 -15.47 8.30
CA ASP A 266 -24.36 -16.52 7.40
C ASP A 266 -24.87 -15.94 6.07
N ARG A 267 -24.45 -16.51 4.97
CA ARG A 267 -24.64 -16.02 3.60
C ARG A 267 -23.76 -14.83 3.18
N GLY A 268 -22.61 -14.62 3.80
CA GLY A 268 -21.56 -13.72 3.32
C GLY A 268 -21.81 -12.21 3.52
N GLU A 269 -22.75 -11.80 4.36
CA GLU A 269 -23.01 -10.39 4.63
C GLU A 269 -21.99 -9.80 5.59
N LEU A 270 -21.30 -8.73 5.21
CA LEU A 270 -20.37 -8.00 6.07
C LEU A 270 -21.10 -7.04 7.00
N LEU A 271 -20.87 -7.18 8.29
CA LEU A 271 -21.36 -6.30 9.32
C LEU A 271 -20.22 -5.52 9.98
N ILE A 272 -20.35 -4.21 10.04
CA ILE A 272 -19.53 -3.33 10.89
C ILE A 272 -20.43 -2.77 11.99
N ASN A 273 -20.06 -2.98 13.24
CA ASN A 273 -20.87 -2.59 14.40
C ASN A 273 -22.29 -3.16 14.38
N GLY A 274 -22.46 -4.35 13.83
CA GLY A 274 -23.77 -5.01 13.69
C GLY A 274 -24.63 -4.49 12.54
N VAL A 275 -24.15 -3.51 11.77
CA VAL A 275 -24.87 -2.92 10.62
C VAL A 275 -24.27 -3.45 9.31
N SER A 276 -25.14 -3.87 8.38
CA SER A 276 -24.73 -4.28 7.03
C SER A 276 -24.11 -3.11 6.28
N VAL A 277 -22.94 -3.32 5.69
CA VAL A 277 -22.23 -2.30 4.92
C VAL A 277 -22.01 -2.76 3.48
N LYS A 278 -22.04 -1.79 2.56
CA LYS A 278 -21.65 -1.97 1.17
C LYS A 278 -20.43 -1.13 0.87
N LEU A 279 -19.42 -1.73 0.23
CA LEU A 279 -18.15 -1.12 -0.12
C LEU A 279 -18.29 -0.42 -1.47
N LYS A 280 -18.45 0.89 -1.46
CA LYS A 280 -18.50 1.78 -2.62
C LYS A 280 -17.09 2.23 -2.91
N GLY A 281 -16.37 1.41 -3.66
CA GLY A 281 -14.92 1.44 -3.72
C GLY A 281 -14.34 2.07 -4.96
N VAL A 282 -13.05 2.40 -4.84
CA VAL A 282 -12.15 2.76 -5.93
C VAL A 282 -10.78 2.15 -5.67
N ASN A 283 -10.08 1.75 -6.72
CA ASN A 283 -8.67 1.38 -6.67
C ASN A 283 -7.82 2.66 -6.67
N HIS A 284 -6.71 2.68 -5.94
CA HIS A 284 -5.89 3.86 -5.76
C HIS A 284 -4.41 3.55 -5.85
N HIS A 285 -3.74 4.17 -6.82
CA HIS A 285 -2.29 4.23 -6.94
C HIS A 285 -1.71 5.48 -6.30
N ASP A 286 -0.53 5.37 -5.66
CA ASP A 286 0.30 6.53 -5.27
C ASP A 286 0.89 7.17 -6.54
N SER A 287 0.18 8.13 -7.14
CA SER A 287 0.54 8.75 -8.41
C SER A 287 0.31 10.26 -8.38
N HIS A 288 1.41 11.03 -8.32
CA HIS A 288 1.37 12.48 -8.47
C HIS A 288 1.78 12.87 -9.90
N PRO A 289 1.04 13.75 -10.59
CA PRO A 289 1.27 14.03 -12.01
C PRO A 289 2.64 14.66 -12.33
N PHE A 290 3.30 15.25 -11.35
CA PHE A 290 4.62 15.90 -11.54
C PHE A 290 5.73 15.20 -10.74
N ASP A 291 5.42 14.61 -9.59
CA ASP A 291 6.40 14.06 -8.66
C ASP A 291 6.45 12.51 -8.67
N GLY A 292 5.66 11.87 -9.55
CA GLY A 292 5.61 10.41 -9.68
C GLY A 292 5.05 9.75 -8.41
N TYR A 293 5.83 8.88 -7.77
CA TYR A 293 5.40 8.19 -6.53
C TYR A 293 5.46 9.08 -5.27
N ALA A 294 6.09 10.26 -5.36
CA ALA A 294 6.25 11.12 -4.19
C ALA A 294 4.98 11.94 -3.94
N MET A 295 4.19 11.50 -2.96
CA MET A 295 2.92 12.11 -2.58
C MET A 295 3.08 12.98 -1.35
N SER A 296 2.68 14.26 -1.40
CA SER A 296 2.63 15.08 -0.20
C SER A 296 1.41 14.75 0.67
N ARG A 297 1.50 15.05 1.97
CA ARG A 297 0.39 14.82 2.92
C ARG A 297 -0.85 15.62 2.54
N GLU A 298 -0.66 16.85 2.07
CA GLU A 298 -1.72 17.74 1.61
C GLU A 298 -2.41 17.16 0.38
N PHE A 299 -1.64 16.65 -0.58
CA PHE A 299 -2.18 16.06 -1.80
C PHE A 299 -3.01 14.82 -1.50
N MET A 300 -2.50 13.88 -0.68
CA MET A 300 -3.26 12.69 -0.25
C MET A 300 -4.56 13.06 0.46
N ARG A 301 -4.53 14.08 1.34
CA ARG A 301 -5.73 14.54 2.03
C ARG A 301 -6.77 15.11 1.07
N ASP A 302 -6.34 15.91 0.10
CA ASP A 302 -7.23 16.50 -0.89
C ASP A 302 -7.88 15.44 -1.80
N GLU A 303 -7.13 14.40 -2.19
CA GLU A 303 -7.68 13.26 -2.94
C GLU A 303 -8.77 12.54 -2.14
N LEU A 304 -8.47 12.18 -0.89
CA LEU A 304 -9.41 11.49 -0.02
C LEU A 304 -10.68 12.33 0.23
N LEU A 305 -10.57 13.64 0.37
CA LEU A 305 -11.73 14.53 0.50
C LEU A 305 -12.56 14.57 -0.80
N LYS A 306 -11.92 14.54 -1.97
CA LYS A 306 -12.62 14.43 -3.26
C LYS A 306 -13.35 13.09 -3.39
N MET A 307 -12.72 11.98 -2.98
CA MET A 307 -13.37 10.66 -2.94
C MET A 307 -14.61 10.67 -2.04
N LYS A 308 -14.52 11.25 -0.82
CA LYS A 308 -15.69 11.45 0.04
C LYS A 308 -16.79 12.27 -0.63
N GLY A 309 -16.42 13.34 -1.35
CA GLY A 309 -17.34 14.17 -2.13
C GLY A 309 -18.07 13.40 -3.24
N LEU A 310 -17.53 12.26 -3.68
CA LEU A 310 -18.14 11.35 -4.65
C LEU A 310 -18.90 10.17 -4.00
N ASN A 311 -19.11 10.17 -2.69
CA ASN A 311 -19.74 9.10 -1.91
C ASN A 311 -18.94 7.78 -1.88
N ILE A 312 -17.65 7.81 -2.18
CA ILE A 312 -16.75 6.68 -2.02
C ILE A 312 -16.49 6.46 -0.52
N ASN A 313 -16.65 5.23 -0.04
CA ASN A 313 -16.43 4.85 1.35
C ASN A 313 -15.37 3.77 1.54
N ALA A 314 -14.82 3.25 0.43
CA ALA A 314 -13.83 2.18 0.46
C ALA A 314 -12.72 2.41 -0.57
N ILE A 315 -11.51 1.95 -0.24
CA ILE A 315 -10.32 2.05 -1.09
C ILE A 315 -9.61 0.70 -1.09
N ARG A 316 -9.19 0.21 -2.27
CA ARG A 316 -8.17 -0.83 -2.38
C ARG A 316 -6.86 -0.14 -2.74
N THR A 317 -5.82 -0.41 -1.95
CA THR A 317 -4.49 0.17 -2.17
C THR A 317 -3.76 -0.62 -3.26
N SER A 318 -4.13 -0.35 -4.48
CA SER A 318 -3.60 -1.05 -5.66
C SER A 318 -2.20 -0.54 -6.00
N HIS A 319 -1.17 -1.38 -6.11
CA HIS A 319 -1.14 -2.79 -5.69
C HIS A 319 0.03 -2.98 -4.72
N TYR A 320 0.04 -2.22 -3.65
CA TYR A 320 1.12 -2.15 -2.65
C TYR A 320 0.67 -1.41 -1.39
N PRO A 321 1.36 -1.59 -0.26
CA PRO A 321 1.08 -0.83 0.95
C PRO A 321 1.34 0.67 0.71
N PRO A 322 0.37 1.57 0.97
CA PRO A 322 0.52 2.98 0.71
C PRO A 322 1.49 3.63 1.71
N GLN A 323 1.79 4.91 1.52
CA GLN A 323 2.53 5.66 2.54
C GLN A 323 1.78 5.58 3.89
N PRO A 324 2.46 5.38 5.04
CA PRO A 324 1.79 5.21 6.33
C PRO A 324 0.79 6.31 6.67
N TYR A 325 1.10 7.56 6.29
CA TYR A 325 0.20 8.70 6.51
C TYR A 325 -1.14 8.58 5.75
N PHE A 326 -1.19 7.87 4.63
CA PHE A 326 -2.43 7.64 3.89
C PHE A 326 -3.43 6.82 4.72
N LEU A 327 -2.96 5.79 5.42
CA LEU A 327 -3.81 5.00 6.31
C LEU A 327 -4.24 5.79 7.55
N GLU A 328 -3.36 6.64 8.11
CA GLU A 328 -3.74 7.58 9.17
C GLU A 328 -4.91 8.48 8.72
N LEU A 329 -4.86 9.00 7.49
CA LEU A 329 -5.95 9.79 6.91
C LEU A 329 -7.22 8.95 6.65
N CYS A 330 -7.09 7.69 6.24
CA CYS A 330 -8.23 6.79 6.08
C CYS A 330 -8.92 6.50 7.43
N ASP A 331 -8.16 6.36 8.51
CA ASP A 331 -8.68 6.26 9.87
C ASP A 331 -9.45 7.53 10.26
N GLU A 332 -8.88 8.72 9.99
CA GLU A 332 -9.46 10.02 10.35
C GLU A 332 -10.70 10.39 9.52
N LEU A 333 -10.65 10.17 8.21
CA LEU A 333 -11.71 10.56 7.28
C LEU A 333 -12.79 9.50 7.13
N GLY A 334 -12.53 8.27 7.60
CA GLY A 334 -13.47 7.16 7.57
C GLY A 334 -13.55 6.48 6.21
N PHE A 335 -12.56 5.67 5.85
CA PHE A 335 -12.59 4.76 4.72
C PHE A 335 -12.42 3.32 5.17
N TYR A 336 -13.11 2.39 4.53
CA TYR A 336 -12.80 0.97 4.63
C TYR A 336 -11.67 0.66 3.65
N VAL A 337 -10.59 0.05 4.13
CA VAL A 337 -9.41 -0.20 3.30
C VAL A 337 -9.21 -1.69 3.10
N ILE A 338 -8.98 -2.09 1.84
CA ILE A 338 -8.33 -3.34 1.46
C ILE A 338 -6.85 -3.00 1.27
N ASP A 339 -6.01 -3.42 2.19
CA ASP A 339 -4.58 -3.11 2.21
C ASP A 339 -3.81 -4.25 1.53
N GLU A 340 -3.04 -3.93 0.48
CA GLU A 340 -2.52 -4.92 -0.45
C GLU A 340 -1.01 -5.07 -0.39
N ALA A 341 -0.52 -6.31 -0.48
CA ALA A 341 0.89 -6.64 -0.52
C ALA A 341 1.51 -6.26 -1.88
N ASP A 342 2.75 -5.81 -1.85
CA ASP A 342 3.53 -5.36 -3.02
C ASP A 342 3.94 -6.55 -3.91
N ILE A 343 2.97 -7.19 -4.55
CA ILE A 343 3.17 -8.35 -5.43
C ILE A 343 2.28 -8.22 -6.67
N GLU A 344 2.96 -8.15 -7.82
CA GLU A 344 2.35 -8.34 -9.13
C GLU A 344 3.36 -8.96 -10.11
N THR A 345 2.94 -9.96 -10.88
CA THR A 345 3.79 -10.65 -11.85
C THR A 345 3.12 -10.77 -13.22
N HIS A 346 2.23 -9.83 -13.56
CA HIS A 346 1.38 -9.88 -14.75
C HIS A 346 2.18 -10.07 -16.04
N GLY A 347 3.27 -9.34 -16.23
CA GLY A 347 4.13 -9.43 -17.40
C GLY A 347 4.89 -10.75 -17.54
N MET A 348 4.91 -11.59 -16.50
CA MET A 348 5.44 -12.95 -16.63
C MET A 348 4.62 -13.82 -17.60
N ALA A 349 3.40 -13.43 -17.93
CA ALA A 349 2.61 -14.07 -19.01
C ALA A 349 3.33 -14.04 -20.35
N ASN A 350 4.24 -13.09 -20.56
CA ASN A 350 5.06 -12.94 -21.77
C ASN A 350 6.39 -13.70 -21.71
N TYR A 351 6.69 -14.42 -20.63
CA TYR A 351 7.92 -15.19 -20.48
C TYR A 351 7.87 -16.48 -21.29
N GLU A 352 8.67 -16.60 -22.34
CA GLU A 352 8.85 -17.83 -23.09
C GLU A 352 9.94 -18.70 -22.44
N SER A 353 9.57 -19.72 -21.66
CA SER A 353 10.53 -20.74 -21.23
C SER A 353 10.77 -21.78 -22.33
N HIS A 354 11.91 -22.47 -22.26
CA HIS A 354 12.25 -23.55 -23.18
C HIS A 354 11.39 -24.83 -23.00
N ASP A 355 10.65 -24.92 -21.88
CA ASP A 355 9.69 -26.01 -21.61
C ASP A 355 8.27 -25.52 -21.90
N LYS A 356 7.73 -25.94 -23.02
CA LYS A 356 6.49 -25.47 -23.67
C LYS A 356 5.18 -25.68 -22.92
N PHE A 357 5.16 -26.03 -21.65
CA PHE A 357 3.95 -26.45 -20.94
C PHE A 357 3.63 -25.72 -19.63
N GLU A 358 4.49 -24.84 -19.13
CA GLU A 358 4.18 -24.06 -17.94
C GLU A 358 3.63 -22.68 -18.31
N LYS A 359 2.51 -22.30 -17.71
CA LYS A 359 1.99 -20.94 -17.74
C LYS A 359 2.82 -20.10 -16.77
N TYR A 360 3.36 -19.01 -17.25
CA TYR A 360 4.50 -18.33 -16.65
C TYR A 360 4.14 -17.29 -15.59
N MET A 361 2.91 -16.74 -15.57
CA MET A 361 2.46 -15.90 -14.46
C MET A 361 2.54 -16.64 -13.12
N ALA A 362 2.19 -17.93 -13.11
CA ALA A 362 2.25 -18.79 -11.92
C ALA A 362 3.67 -19.21 -11.50
N TRP A 363 4.70 -18.89 -12.25
CA TRP A 363 6.04 -19.43 -12.00
C TRP A 363 6.58 -19.01 -10.63
N GLN A 364 6.46 -17.72 -10.26
CA GLN A 364 6.95 -17.26 -8.96
C GLN A 364 6.08 -17.77 -7.82
N CYS A 365 4.75 -17.80 -7.97
CA CYS A 365 3.85 -18.21 -6.88
C CYS A 365 3.96 -19.69 -6.52
N HIS A 366 4.45 -20.55 -7.44
CA HIS A 366 4.75 -21.96 -7.20
C HIS A 366 6.22 -22.23 -6.88
N ASN A 367 7.15 -21.35 -7.25
CA ASN A 367 8.56 -21.58 -7.06
C ASN A 367 8.99 -21.31 -5.61
N LYS A 368 9.46 -22.38 -4.95
CA LYS A 368 9.90 -22.36 -3.55
C LYS A 368 11.06 -21.39 -3.27
N GLU A 369 11.88 -21.07 -4.28
CA GLU A 369 12.97 -20.11 -4.14
C GLU A 369 12.45 -18.67 -3.94
N TRP A 370 11.23 -18.38 -4.41
CA TRP A 370 10.57 -17.09 -4.25
C TRP A 370 9.74 -16.97 -2.96
N ARG A 371 9.48 -18.09 -2.28
CA ARG A 371 8.65 -18.13 -1.07
C ARG A 371 9.08 -17.10 -0.01
N GLY A 372 10.39 -16.91 0.17
CA GLY A 372 10.91 -15.92 1.12
C GLY A 372 10.49 -14.50 0.75
N ALA A 373 10.49 -14.15 -0.55
CA ALA A 373 10.10 -12.84 -1.03
C ALA A 373 8.58 -12.57 -0.85
N PHE A 374 7.74 -13.60 -1.06
CA PHE A 374 6.30 -13.52 -0.79
C PHE A 374 6.03 -13.31 0.71
N LEU A 375 6.66 -14.12 1.55
CA LEU A 375 6.48 -14.00 3.01
C LEU A 375 6.98 -12.68 3.56
N ASP A 376 8.12 -12.15 3.07
CA ASP A 376 8.64 -10.85 3.50
C ASP A 376 7.64 -9.71 3.20
N ARG A 377 6.96 -9.75 2.05
CA ARG A 377 5.94 -8.76 1.69
C ARG A 377 4.68 -8.87 2.56
N ALA A 378 4.24 -10.08 2.87
CA ALA A 378 3.13 -10.30 3.80
C ALA A 378 3.48 -9.85 5.23
N GLU A 379 4.71 -10.12 5.68
CA GLU A 379 5.20 -9.70 6.98
C GLU A 379 5.26 -8.17 7.09
N ARG A 380 5.83 -7.50 6.08
CA ARG A 380 5.94 -6.03 6.04
C ARG A 380 4.57 -5.36 6.02
N LEU A 381 3.65 -5.82 5.18
CA LEU A 381 2.28 -5.33 5.13
C LEU A 381 1.61 -5.44 6.51
N TYR A 382 1.53 -6.67 7.03
CA TYR A 382 0.77 -6.93 8.25
C TYR A 382 1.38 -6.24 9.48
N GLU A 383 2.69 -6.39 9.69
CA GLU A 383 3.33 -5.87 10.91
C GLU A 383 3.36 -4.35 10.94
N ARG A 384 3.48 -3.69 9.78
CA ARG A 384 3.43 -2.23 9.70
C ARG A 384 2.03 -1.68 10.02
N ASP A 385 0.98 -2.29 9.44
CA ASP A 385 -0.36 -1.69 9.37
C ASP A 385 -1.40 -2.34 10.29
N LYS A 386 -1.01 -3.35 11.08
CA LYS A 386 -1.88 -4.13 11.97
C LYS A 386 -2.72 -3.33 12.96
N ASN A 387 -2.29 -2.11 13.32
CA ASN A 387 -2.99 -1.25 14.28
C ASN A 387 -4.01 -0.30 13.63
N HIS A 388 -4.07 -0.19 12.28
CA HIS A 388 -4.99 0.71 11.61
C HIS A 388 -6.44 0.21 11.66
N THR A 389 -7.35 1.10 12.07
CA THR A 389 -8.78 0.80 12.18
C THR A 389 -9.47 0.68 10.83
N CYS A 390 -9.05 1.48 9.85
CA CYS A 390 -9.60 1.50 8.50
C CYS A 390 -9.44 0.19 7.74
N VAL A 391 -8.36 -0.56 8.01
CA VAL A 391 -8.08 -1.83 7.33
C VAL A 391 -9.12 -2.87 7.74
N ILE A 392 -9.88 -3.37 6.76
CA ILE A 392 -10.91 -4.40 6.94
C ILE A 392 -10.56 -5.72 6.27
N MET A 393 -9.64 -5.69 5.31
CA MET A 393 -9.13 -6.85 4.58
C MET A 393 -7.64 -6.71 4.31
N TRP A 394 -6.93 -7.83 4.35
CA TRP A 394 -5.57 -7.98 3.86
C TRP A 394 -5.61 -8.63 2.49
N SER A 395 -5.05 -7.98 1.48
CA SER A 395 -4.93 -8.52 0.14
C SER A 395 -3.51 -9.05 -0.10
N LEU A 396 -3.43 -10.24 -0.66
CA LEU A 396 -2.14 -10.94 -0.81
C LEU A 396 -1.34 -10.44 -2.01
N GLY A 397 -1.94 -9.67 -2.92
CA GLY A 397 -1.31 -9.14 -4.12
C GLY A 397 -2.28 -9.03 -5.28
N ASN A 398 -1.72 -8.82 -6.48
CA ASN A 398 -2.44 -8.63 -7.73
C ASN A 398 -1.88 -9.54 -8.84
N GLU A 399 -2.67 -9.88 -9.81
CA GLU A 399 -2.41 -10.51 -11.13
C GLU A 399 -1.12 -11.36 -11.22
N SER A 400 -1.03 -12.40 -10.37
CA SER A 400 0.15 -13.26 -10.25
C SER A 400 -0.19 -14.74 -10.24
N GLU A 401 -1.42 -15.10 -10.66
CA GLU A 401 -2.00 -16.44 -10.51
C GLU A 401 -1.98 -16.93 -9.04
N TYR A 402 -2.30 -18.18 -8.79
CA TYR A 402 -2.40 -18.71 -7.43
C TYR A 402 -1.49 -19.93 -7.24
N GLY A 403 -0.74 -19.94 -6.14
CA GLY A 403 0.15 -21.03 -5.78
C GLY A 403 0.49 -21.08 -4.29
N GLU A 404 1.37 -22.02 -3.91
CA GLU A 404 1.70 -22.31 -2.52
C GLU A 404 2.35 -21.14 -1.78
N ASN A 405 2.94 -20.19 -2.51
CA ASN A 405 3.54 -19.01 -1.88
C ASN A 405 2.46 -18.05 -1.36
N PHE A 406 1.34 -17.88 -2.09
CA PHE A 406 0.18 -17.11 -1.62
C PHE A 406 -0.52 -17.82 -0.45
N ALA A 407 -0.64 -19.15 -0.49
CA ALA A 407 -1.16 -19.91 0.65
C ALA A 407 -0.31 -19.69 1.90
N ALA A 408 1.03 -19.66 1.75
CA ALA A 408 1.94 -19.38 2.86
C ALA A 408 1.80 -17.96 3.43
N MET A 409 1.54 -16.95 2.59
CA MET A 409 1.25 -15.59 3.05
C MET A 409 -0.03 -15.53 3.88
N SER A 410 -1.09 -16.19 3.41
CA SER A 410 -2.35 -16.30 4.15
C SER A 410 -2.16 -16.97 5.50
N ASP A 411 -1.44 -18.09 5.54
CA ASP A 411 -1.13 -18.82 6.78
C ASP A 411 -0.35 -17.95 7.76
N TYR A 412 0.61 -17.16 7.28
CA TYR A 412 1.34 -16.20 8.10
C TYR A 412 0.39 -15.17 8.73
N ILE A 413 -0.40 -14.47 7.93
CA ILE A 413 -1.33 -13.44 8.43
C ILE A 413 -2.35 -14.04 9.40
N ARG A 414 -2.95 -15.20 9.09
CA ARG A 414 -3.88 -15.90 9.97
C ARG A 414 -3.23 -16.26 11.30
N SER A 415 -1.99 -16.81 11.26
CA SER A 415 -1.28 -17.16 12.47
C SER A 415 -1.01 -15.96 13.38
N ARG A 416 -0.67 -14.82 12.78
CA ARG A 416 -0.46 -13.57 13.52
C ARG A 416 -1.75 -13.04 14.12
N GLN A 417 -2.84 -12.99 13.34
CA GLN A 417 -4.15 -12.54 13.84
C GLN A 417 -4.66 -13.43 14.99
N ASN A 418 -4.53 -14.77 14.85
CA ASN A 418 -5.00 -15.72 15.87
C ASN A 418 -4.17 -15.70 17.15
N ALA A 419 -2.94 -15.21 17.11
CA ALA A 419 -2.07 -15.06 18.28
C ALA A 419 -2.33 -13.76 19.07
N LEU A 420 -3.19 -12.87 18.57
CA LEU A 420 -3.44 -11.54 19.12
C LEU A 420 -4.94 -11.37 19.41
N ASP A 421 -5.25 -10.61 20.46
CA ASP A 421 -6.63 -10.26 20.79
C ASP A 421 -7.14 -9.11 19.92
N GLY A 422 -8.43 -9.10 19.60
CA GLY A 422 -9.08 -8.05 18.82
C GLY A 422 -9.76 -8.57 17.57
N ILE A 423 -9.83 -7.74 16.52
CA ILE A 423 -10.53 -8.06 15.29
C ILE A 423 -9.63 -8.83 14.33
N ASN A 424 -10.08 -9.99 13.88
CA ASN A 424 -9.52 -10.68 12.72
C ASN A 424 -10.11 -10.06 11.45
N ARG A 425 -9.23 -9.59 10.56
CA ARG A 425 -9.60 -9.02 9.26
C ARG A 425 -9.65 -10.12 8.20
N LEU A 426 -10.48 -9.92 7.19
CA LEU A 426 -10.63 -10.88 6.10
C LEU A 426 -9.37 -10.94 5.24
N ILE A 427 -9.10 -12.10 4.64
CA ILE A 427 -8.02 -12.27 3.66
C ILE A 427 -8.63 -12.34 2.27
N HIS A 428 -8.05 -11.58 1.38
CA HIS A 428 -8.47 -11.38 0.00
C HIS A 428 -7.33 -11.71 -0.97
N TYR A 429 -7.66 -12.29 -2.11
CA TYR A 429 -6.84 -12.38 -3.31
C TYR A 429 -7.75 -12.70 -4.50
N GLU A 430 -7.63 -11.93 -5.58
CA GLU A 430 -8.59 -11.98 -6.69
C GLU A 430 -8.40 -13.20 -7.61
N GLN A 431 -7.17 -13.73 -7.70
CA GLN A 431 -6.85 -14.92 -8.50
C GLN A 431 -6.75 -16.21 -7.66
N ALA A 432 -7.36 -16.26 -6.48
CA ALA A 432 -7.40 -17.47 -5.67
C ALA A 432 -8.28 -18.56 -6.29
N TYR A 433 -7.94 -19.01 -7.51
CA TYR A 433 -8.59 -20.13 -8.20
C TYR A 433 -7.54 -20.89 -9.04
N ASP A 434 -7.84 -22.14 -9.38
CA ASP A 434 -6.93 -22.98 -10.16
C ASP A 434 -6.92 -22.55 -11.64
N TYR A 435 -5.84 -21.91 -12.06
CA TYR A 435 -5.65 -21.41 -13.42
C TYR A 435 -5.37 -22.51 -14.45
N GLU A 436 -4.85 -23.67 -14.01
CA GLU A 436 -4.60 -24.80 -14.90
C GLU A 436 -5.89 -25.41 -15.44
N ASN A 437 -7.00 -25.19 -14.72
CA ASN A 437 -8.30 -25.58 -15.20
C ASN A 437 -8.94 -24.43 -16.01
N PRO A 438 -8.95 -24.51 -17.38
CA PRO A 438 -9.58 -23.47 -18.19
C PRO A 438 -11.08 -23.32 -17.92
N PHE A 439 -11.70 -24.27 -17.19
CA PHE A 439 -13.06 -24.22 -16.69
C PHE A 439 -13.18 -23.51 -15.33
N ALA A 440 -12.09 -23.38 -14.56
CA ALA A 440 -12.08 -22.60 -13.32
C ALA A 440 -12.27 -21.09 -13.59
N ARG A 441 -11.80 -20.61 -14.74
CA ARG A 441 -12.19 -19.28 -15.28
C ARG A 441 -13.72 -19.16 -15.46
N SER A 442 -14.43 -20.28 -15.57
CA SER A 442 -15.88 -20.31 -15.72
C SER A 442 -16.65 -20.25 -14.39
N LEU A 443 -16.00 -19.99 -13.26
CA LEU A 443 -16.65 -19.89 -11.95
C LEU A 443 -17.43 -21.16 -11.56
N ILE A 444 -16.92 -22.36 -11.89
CA ILE A 444 -17.62 -23.62 -11.61
C ILE A 444 -17.08 -24.31 -10.34
N GLU A 445 -15.82 -24.07 -9.99
CA GLU A 445 -15.18 -24.64 -8.81
C GLU A 445 -15.11 -23.63 -7.67
N LYS A 446 -15.20 -24.13 -6.43
CA LYS A 446 -15.10 -23.30 -5.23
C LYS A 446 -13.64 -22.86 -5.03
N ASP A 447 -13.43 -21.55 -4.82
CA ASP A 447 -12.12 -21.00 -4.47
C ASP A 447 -11.55 -21.68 -3.20
N PRO A 448 -10.21 -21.79 -3.06
CA PRO A 448 -9.58 -22.41 -1.90
C PRO A 448 -9.90 -21.67 -0.60
N ASP A 449 -9.82 -22.38 0.53
CA ASP A 449 -10.06 -21.80 1.86
C ASP A 449 -8.91 -20.87 2.33
N THR A 450 -7.92 -20.63 1.49
CA THR A 450 -6.84 -19.65 1.70
C THR A 450 -7.37 -18.24 1.86
N VAL A 451 -8.46 -17.91 1.17
CA VAL A 451 -9.11 -16.59 1.21
C VAL A 451 -10.47 -16.65 1.88
N ASP A 452 -10.85 -15.56 2.54
CA ASP A 452 -12.14 -15.41 3.23
C ASP A 452 -13.20 -14.75 2.35
N VAL A 453 -12.79 -14.20 1.20
CA VAL A 453 -13.64 -13.46 0.27
C VAL A 453 -13.43 -14.01 -1.13
N VAL A 454 -14.52 -14.35 -1.82
CA VAL A 454 -14.49 -14.64 -3.26
C VAL A 454 -14.34 -13.32 -4.00
N SER A 455 -13.35 -13.21 -4.86
CA SER A 455 -13.07 -11.97 -5.59
C SER A 455 -12.86 -12.22 -7.07
N ARG A 456 -13.26 -11.26 -7.89
CA ARG A 456 -13.01 -11.29 -9.35
C ARG A 456 -12.82 -9.89 -9.89
N MET A 457 -12.05 -9.80 -10.97
CA MET A 457 -11.97 -8.62 -11.83
C MET A 457 -12.99 -8.75 -12.96
N TYR A 458 -13.72 -7.69 -13.25
CA TYR A 458 -14.58 -7.50 -14.44
C TYR A 458 -15.59 -8.62 -14.74
N ALA A 459 -15.90 -9.49 -13.77
CA ALA A 459 -16.84 -10.59 -13.96
C ALA A 459 -18.28 -10.08 -14.15
N ASP A 460 -19.00 -10.69 -15.10
CA ASP A 460 -20.43 -10.43 -15.28
C ASP A 460 -21.23 -10.82 -14.03
N VAL A 461 -22.22 -10.01 -13.67
CA VAL A 461 -23.13 -10.28 -12.53
C VAL A 461 -23.76 -11.69 -12.61
N LYS A 462 -24.18 -12.10 -13.83
CA LYS A 462 -24.79 -13.43 -14.04
C LYS A 462 -23.81 -14.57 -13.73
N ASP A 463 -22.52 -14.38 -14.01
CA ASP A 463 -21.50 -15.41 -13.79
C ASP A 463 -21.21 -15.55 -12.30
N VAL A 464 -21.19 -14.43 -11.56
CA VAL A 464 -21.07 -14.44 -10.10
C VAL A 464 -22.29 -15.14 -9.46
N VAL A 465 -23.51 -14.82 -9.90
CA VAL A 465 -24.72 -15.49 -9.41
C VAL A 465 -24.69 -16.99 -9.71
N ASN A 466 -24.21 -17.37 -10.90
CA ASN A 466 -24.08 -18.76 -11.30
C ASN A 466 -23.03 -19.49 -10.44
N TYR A 467 -21.90 -18.88 -10.12
CA TYR A 467 -20.89 -19.42 -9.21
C TYR A 467 -21.52 -19.81 -7.86
N TYR A 468 -22.25 -18.90 -7.21
CA TYR A 468 -22.89 -19.18 -5.92
C TYR A 468 -24.00 -20.23 -6.02
N TYR A 469 -24.70 -20.27 -7.13
CA TYR A 469 -25.70 -21.32 -7.39
C TYR A 469 -25.07 -22.70 -7.50
N GLN A 470 -23.94 -22.82 -8.18
CA GLN A 470 -23.28 -24.10 -8.44
C GLN A 470 -22.43 -24.57 -7.26
N THR A 471 -21.58 -23.69 -6.72
CA THR A 471 -20.60 -24.06 -5.69
C THR A 471 -21.18 -24.12 -4.29
N ARG A 472 -22.33 -23.45 -4.07
CA ARG A 472 -22.92 -23.26 -2.73
C ARG A 472 -21.95 -22.57 -1.77
N ASP A 473 -21.05 -21.74 -2.28
CA ASP A 473 -20.15 -20.95 -1.44
C ASP A 473 -20.95 -20.04 -0.51
N THR A 474 -20.48 -19.88 0.71
CA THR A 474 -21.13 -19.03 1.74
C THR A 474 -20.31 -17.81 2.09
N ARG A 475 -19.11 -17.67 1.49
CA ARG A 475 -18.24 -16.52 1.69
C ARG A 475 -18.81 -15.27 1.01
N PRO A 476 -18.41 -14.07 1.47
CA PRO A 476 -18.74 -12.84 0.76
C PRO A 476 -18.08 -12.77 -0.61
N PHE A 477 -18.64 -11.95 -1.49
CA PHE A 477 -18.11 -11.66 -2.81
C PHE A 477 -17.79 -10.17 -2.98
N ILE A 478 -16.69 -9.89 -3.72
CA ILE A 478 -16.31 -8.54 -4.10
C ILE A 478 -15.80 -8.50 -5.54
N TRP A 479 -16.14 -7.43 -6.26
CA TRP A 479 -15.41 -7.04 -7.45
C TRP A 479 -14.25 -6.15 -7.00
N CYS A 480 -13.03 -6.69 -6.93
CA CYS A 480 -11.86 -5.87 -6.60
C CYS A 480 -11.53 -4.87 -7.71
N GLU A 481 -11.93 -5.20 -8.95
CA GLU A 481 -11.92 -4.28 -10.09
C GLU A 481 -13.16 -4.47 -10.93
N TYR A 482 -13.80 -3.35 -11.33
CA TYR A 482 -14.94 -3.35 -12.23
C TYR A 482 -15.09 -1.99 -12.91
N CYS A 483 -15.93 -1.95 -13.96
CA CYS A 483 -16.34 -0.71 -14.63
C CYS A 483 -15.15 0.20 -14.92
N HIS A 484 -14.17 -0.32 -15.67
CA HIS A 484 -12.96 0.35 -16.08
C HIS A 484 -13.23 1.77 -16.62
N ALA A 485 -12.63 2.80 -16.02
CA ALA A 485 -13.00 4.20 -16.28
C ALA A 485 -12.29 4.83 -17.48
N MET A 486 -11.57 4.04 -18.28
CA MET A 486 -10.90 4.52 -19.48
C MET A 486 -11.89 5.10 -20.50
N GLY A 487 -11.51 6.18 -21.17
CA GLY A 487 -12.29 6.79 -22.22
C GLY A 487 -13.64 7.34 -21.73
N ASN A 488 -14.74 6.74 -22.20
CA ASN A 488 -16.11 7.10 -21.79
C ASN A 488 -16.63 6.33 -20.58
N GLY A 489 -15.76 5.51 -19.93
CA GLY A 489 -16.09 4.82 -18.69
C GLY A 489 -16.28 5.75 -17.50
N PRO A 490 -16.66 5.17 -16.34
CA PRO A 490 -17.08 3.79 -16.13
C PRO A 490 -18.53 3.58 -16.62
N GLY A 491 -18.81 2.43 -17.25
CA GLY A 491 -20.15 2.04 -17.70
C GLY A 491 -20.84 1.07 -16.74
N ASP A 492 -22.17 0.93 -16.89
CA ASP A 492 -22.99 -0.10 -16.22
C ASP A 492 -23.04 -0.04 -14.67
N LEU A 493 -22.51 1.02 -14.05
CA LEU A 493 -22.46 1.18 -12.58
C LEU A 493 -23.84 0.93 -11.94
N ALA A 494 -24.88 1.53 -12.47
CA ALA A 494 -26.23 1.41 -11.92
C ALA A 494 -26.78 -0.02 -12.00
N ASP A 495 -26.40 -0.79 -13.03
CA ASP A 495 -26.84 -2.17 -13.21
C ASP A 495 -26.17 -3.11 -12.21
N TYR A 496 -24.85 -2.95 -11.98
CA TYR A 496 -24.14 -3.66 -10.91
C TYR A 496 -24.73 -3.33 -9.54
N TRP A 497 -24.95 -2.05 -9.22
CA TRP A 497 -25.43 -1.63 -7.90
C TRP A 497 -26.88 -2.01 -7.64
N ARG A 498 -27.72 -2.17 -8.68
CA ARG A 498 -29.06 -2.74 -8.52
C ARG A 498 -29.01 -4.15 -7.95
N VAL A 499 -28.01 -4.95 -8.33
CA VAL A 499 -27.84 -6.32 -7.83
C VAL A 499 -27.10 -6.34 -6.51
N ILE A 500 -26.02 -5.56 -6.37
CA ILE A 500 -25.20 -5.48 -5.14
C ILE A 500 -26.08 -5.06 -3.94
N ASP A 501 -26.88 -4.00 -4.09
CA ASP A 501 -27.75 -3.49 -3.01
C ASP A 501 -28.75 -4.53 -2.51
N ASN A 502 -29.21 -5.44 -3.39
CA ASN A 502 -30.22 -6.43 -3.08
C ASN A 502 -29.65 -7.84 -2.75
N THR A 503 -28.31 -8.00 -2.79
CA THR A 503 -27.68 -9.30 -2.59
C THR A 503 -26.74 -9.23 -1.38
N PRO A 504 -27.10 -9.86 -0.24
CA PRO A 504 -26.34 -9.74 1.01
C PRO A 504 -24.86 -10.10 0.89
N TYR A 505 -24.51 -11.17 0.16
CA TYR A 505 -23.13 -11.64 0.02
C TYR A 505 -22.26 -10.80 -0.93
N MET A 506 -22.86 -9.96 -1.77
CA MET A 506 -22.12 -9.03 -2.63
C MET A 506 -21.73 -7.81 -1.80
N LEU A 507 -20.50 -7.76 -1.31
CA LEU A 507 -20.04 -6.70 -0.41
C LEU A 507 -19.93 -5.34 -1.08
N GLY A 508 -19.64 -5.32 -2.38
CA GLY A 508 -19.42 -4.09 -3.13
C GLY A 508 -18.46 -4.29 -4.29
N ALA A 509 -17.92 -3.19 -4.79
CA ALA A 509 -17.04 -3.19 -5.94
C ALA A 509 -16.12 -1.96 -5.94
N PHE A 510 -14.96 -2.08 -6.59
CA PHE A 510 -13.93 -1.04 -6.67
C PHE A 510 -13.69 -0.66 -8.13
N ILE A 511 -14.01 0.58 -8.49
CA ILE A 511 -13.79 1.10 -9.85
C ILE A 511 -12.30 1.06 -10.16
N TRP A 512 -11.89 0.55 -11.30
CA TRP A 512 -10.58 0.72 -11.86
C TRP A 512 -10.57 1.97 -12.73
N GLU A 513 -9.87 3.02 -12.38
CA GLU A 513 -9.27 3.33 -11.08
C GLU A 513 -9.55 4.79 -10.67
N TRP A 514 -8.85 5.32 -9.67
CA TRP A 514 -9.10 6.68 -9.15
C TRP A 514 -8.72 7.76 -10.15
N ALA A 515 -7.49 7.76 -10.67
CA ALA A 515 -6.98 8.89 -11.44
C ALA A 515 -6.16 8.45 -12.64
N ASP A 516 -6.30 9.17 -13.76
CA ASP A 516 -5.38 9.01 -14.88
C ASP A 516 -3.93 9.19 -14.42
N HIS A 517 -3.04 8.35 -14.93
CA HIS A 517 -1.62 8.54 -14.79
C HIS A 517 -1.09 9.33 -15.98
N ALA A 518 -0.25 10.32 -15.72
CA ALA A 518 0.45 11.09 -16.74
C ALA A 518 1.73 11.67 -16.15
N ALA A 519 2.72 11.88 -16.99
CA ALA A 519 3.98 12.52 -16.63
C ALA A 519 4.30 13.67 -17.59
N PRO A 520 4.90 14.78 -17.14
CA PRO A 520 5.26 15.88 -18.03
C PRO A 520 6.51 15.55 -18.84
N ASP A 521 6.50 15.94 -20.13
CA ASP A 521 7.73 16.01 -20.92
C ASP A 521 8.55 17.24 -20.53
N LYS A 522 9.73 17.39 -21.13
CA LYS A 522 10.63 18.54 -20.91
C LYS A 522 10.01 19.91 -21.24
N ASN A 523 8.89 19.96 -21.94
CA ASN A 523 8.16 21.18 -22.30
C ASN A 523 6.93 21.39 -21.39
N GLY A 524 6.68 20.50 -20.44
CA GLY A 524 5.53 20.53 -19.54
C GLY A 524 4.25 19.97 -20.15
N ARG A 525 4.30 19.30 -21.31
CA ARG A 525 3.15 18.59 -21.89
C ARG A 525 2.95 17.29 -21.14
N MET A 526 1.74 17.02 -20.67
CA MET A 526 1.39 15.75 -20.06
C MET A 526 1.34 14.65 -21.11
N CYS A 527 2.00 13.55 -20.82
CA CYS A 527 2.28 12.45 -21.71
C CYS A 527 1.81 11.12 -21.10
N TYR A 528 1.58 10.13 -21.96
CA TYR A 528 1.28 8.74 -21.61
C TYR A 528 2.32 7.80 -22.25
N GLY A 529 2.15 6.49 -22.14
CA GLY A 529 3.11 5.49 -22.62
C GLY A 529 3.42 5.61 -24.12
N GLY A 530 4.70 5.58 -24.46
CA GLY A 530 5.23 5.76 -25.82
C GLY A 530 5.54 7.21 -26.20
N ASP A 531 4.99 8.19 -25.48
CA ASP A 531 5.23 9.61 -25.76
C ASP A 531 6.67 10.06 -25.45
N PHE A 532 7.41 9.32 -24.62
CA PHE A 532 8.80 9.58 -24.29
C PHE A 532 9.79 8.89 -25.26
N GLY A 533 9.28 8.10 -26.21
CA GLY A 533 10.08 7.40 -27.21
C GLY A 533 10.61 6.03 -26.72
N GLU A 534 10.06 5.51 -25.64
CA GLU A 534 10.33 4.16 -25.17
C GLU A 534 9.79 3.09 -26.14
N GLU A 535 10.56 2.01 -26.31
CA GLU A 535 10.17 0.91 -27.22
C GLU A 535 9.12 -0.01 -26.59
N THR A 536 9.18 -0.21 -25.27
CA THR A 536 8.24 -1.04 -24.52
C THR A 536 7.27 -0.13 -23.77
N HIS A 537 5.98 -0.17 -24.13
CA HIS A 537 4.93 0.64 -23.49
C HIS A 537 3.54 0.09 -23.83
N ASP A 538 2.54 0.45 -23.04
CA ASP A 538 1.13 0.11 -23.23
C ASP A 538 0.25 1.32 -23.60
N ALA A 539 0.85 2.31 -24.28
CA ALA A 539 0.20 3.52 -24.82
C ALA A 539 -0.60 4.30 -23.76
N ASN A 540 -1.84 4.69 -24.11
CA ASN A 540 -2.71 5.47 -23.24
C ASN A 540 -3.54 4.61 -22.28
N PHE A 541 -3.14 3.38 -22.02
CA PHE A 541 -3.88 2.50 -21.10
C PHE A 541 -3.87 3.06 -19.65
N CYS A 542 -2.87 3.86 -19.32
CA CYS A 542 -2.78 4.63 -18.06
C CYS A 542 -3.80 5.79 -17.93
N CYS A 543 -4.63 6.06 -18.95
CA CYS A 543 -5.65 7.10 -18.91
C CYS A 543 -7.01 6.50 -18.54
N ASP A 544 -7.08 5.78 -17.46
CA ASP A 544 -8.20 4.94 -17.02
C ASP A 544 -8.82 5.37 -15.69
N GLY A 545 -8.47 6.57 -15.22
CA GLY A 545 -8.97 7.14 -13.98
C GLY A 545 -10.42 7.62 -14.03
N LEU A 546 -11.10 7.54 -12.89
CA LEU A 546 -12.39 8.17 -12.63
C LEU A 546 -12.28 9.71 -12.66
N VAL A 547 -11.10 10.24 -12.35
CA VAL A 547 -10.73 11.66 -12.47
C VAL A 547 -9.54 11.82 -13.41
N PHE A 548 -9.32 13.02 -13.93
CA PHE A 548 -8.12 13.32 -14.71
C PHE A 548 -6.85 13.32 -13.83
N HIS A 549 -5.68 13.32 -14.46
CA HIS A 549 -4.39 13.36 -13.76
C HIS A 549 -4.23 14.55 -12.78
N ASP A 550 -4.89 15.68 -13.06
CA ASP A 550 -4.94 16.86 -12.18
C ASP A 550 -6.02 16.78 -11.10
N ARG A 551 -6.70 15.65 -10.99
CA ARG A 551 -7.82 15.38 -10.07
C ARG A 551 -9.08 16.21 -10.35
N SER A 552 -9.21 16.79 -11.52
CA SER A 552 -10.48 17.35 -11.99
C SER A 552 -11.46 16.21 -12.37
N PHE A 553 -12.76 16.45 -12.17
CA PHE A 553 -13.77 15.43 -12.36
C PHE A 553 -14.09 15.18 -13.84
N LYS A 554 -14.13 13.91 -14.24
CA LYS A 554 -14.70 13.44 -15.50
C LYS A 554 -16.23 13.30 -15.38
N ALA A 555 -16.91 13.08 -16.51
CA ALA A 555 -18.36 12.79 -16.50
C ALA A 555 -18.68 11.54 -15.65
N GLY A 556 -17.87 10.49 -15.74
CA GLY A 556 -17.98 9.27 -14.94
C GLY A 556 -17.90 9.48 -13.44
N SER A 557 -17.17 10.51 -12.96
CA SER A 557 -17.13 10.87 -11.54
C SER A 557 -18.51 11.22 -11.00
N PHE A 558 -19.32 11.96 -11.78
CA PHE A 558 -20.67 12.36 -11.37
C PHE A 558 -21.66 11.20 -11.44
N GLU A 559 -21.48 10.26 -12.38
CA GLU A 559 -22.26 9.03 -12.42
C GLU A 559 -21.95 8.17 -11.19
N ALA A 560 -20.67 7.95 -10.86
CA ALA A 560 -20.27 7.24 -9.66
C ALA A 560 -20.87 7.87 -8.39
N LYS A 561 -20.81 9.21 -8.28
CA LYS A 561 -21.44 9.95 -7.19
C LYS A 561 -22.93 9.67 -7.06
N ALA A 562 -23.65 9.65 -8.19
CA ALA A 562 -25.10 9.42 -8.21
C ALA A 562 -25.44 7.97 -7.85
N VAL A 563 -24.68 7.00 -8.36
CA VAL A 563 -24.89 5.57 -8.06
C VAL A 563 -24.52 5.25 -6.61
N TYR A 564 -23.46 5.83 -6.10
CA TYR A 564 -22.95 5.61 -4.73
C TYR A 564 -23.71 6.40 -3.65
N GLN A 565 -24.66 7.26 -4.02
CA GLN A 565 -25.41 8.04 -3.03
C GLN A 565 -26.08 7.14 -1.99
N PRO A 566 -26.02 7.49 -0.69
CA PRO A 566 -26.58 6.67 0.38
C PRO A 566 -28.10 6.81 0.49
N ILE A 567 -28.69 7.89 -0.04
CA ILE A 567 -30.12 8.18 0.00
C ILE A 567 -30.64 8.24 -1.43
N LYS A 568 -31.57 7.34 -1.76
CA LYS A 568 -32.27 7.35 -3.05
C LYS A 568 -33.64 7.99 -2.84
N THR A 569 -34.04 8.89 -3.73
CA THR A 569 -35.34 9.57 -3.68
C THR A 569 -36.10 9.31 -4.93
N GLU A 570 -37.41 9.08 -4.80
CA GLU A 570 -38.34 8.87 -5.90
C GLU A 570 -39.48 9.88 -5.83
N LEU A 571 -39.74 10.53 -6.97
CA LEU A 571 -40.84 11.49 -7.07
C LEU A 571 -42.06 10.83 -7.73
N ASN A 572 -43.09 10.56 -6.92
CA ASN A 572 -44.36 10.02 -7.38
C ASN A 572 -45.43 11.12 -7.36
N GLY A 573 -45.69 11.74 -8.51
CA GLY A 573 -46.52 12.94 -8.61
C GLY A 573 -45.90 14.11 -7.84
N ASN A 574 -46.60 14.61 -6.82
CA ASN A 574 -46.08 15.68 -5.93
C ASN A 574 -45.50 15.15 -4.61
N ARG A 575 -45.29 13.82 -4.47
CA ARG A 575 -44.79 13.19 -3.27
C ARG A 575 -43.37 12.71 -3.50
N LEU A 576 -42.42 13.21 -2.67
CA LEU A 576 -41.07 12.71 -2.57
C LEU A 576 -41.04 11.58 -1.54
N THR A 577 -40.53 10.44 -1.91
CA THR A 577 -40.32 9.26 -1.04
C THR A 577 -38.88 8.85 -1.03
#